data_c19b5fb040c770baad881c4f31f46bdd
#
_entry.id   c19b5fb040c770baad881c4f31f46bdd
#
_cell.length_a   1.000
_cell.length_b   1.000
_cell.length_c   1.000
_cell.angle_alpha   90.00
_cell.angle_beta   90.00
_cell.angle_gamma   90.00
#
_symmetry.space_group_name_H-M   'P 1'
#
loop_
_entity.id
_entity.type
_entity.pdbx_description
1 polymer ?
#
loop_
_entity_poly.entity_id
_entity_poly.type
_entity_poly.pdbx_seq_one_letter_code
_entity_poly.pdbx_strand_id
1 'polypeptide(L)'
;CPKIEAIPLLDTLCRVKDGRISTDLYRKPSDRNQYLLPSSCHPSDCTKSIPYSLSTRIVRICSEIPERDARFVELKEMLLDREYTPGIVDAAIAKAKAIPRDQALRSILRQPTKNRPVFVVSFDPRLPSIPKITRKHWRSMISHLENVFKEAPLRAFKRQSNIREMLVNSKVAHKRVPREKRTLNGMKKCGKCLVCSYVREGN
;
A
#
# COMPACT_ATOMS: atom_id res chain seq x y z
N CYS A 1 18.03 -34.96 -11.93
CA CYS A 1 17.73 -33.55 -11.66
C CYS A 1 17.52 -33.41 -10.15
N PRO A 2 18.16 -32.43 -9.48
CA PRO A 2 17.86 -32.17 -8.08
C PRO A 2 16.38 -31.82 -7.97
N LYS A 3 15.65 -32.48 -7.08
CA LYS A 3 14.26 -32.12 -6.78
C LYS A 3 14.29 -30.77 -6.12
N ILE A 4 13.83 -29.74 -6.83
CA ILE A 4 13.66 -28.38 -6.27
C ILE A 4 12.45 -28.48 -5.33
N GLU A 5 12.71 -28.59 -4.04
CA GLU A 5 11.65 -28.73 -3.02
C GLU A 5 10.88 -27.44 -2.79
N ALA A 6 11.48 -26.29 -3.09
CA ALA A 6 10.86 -24.99 -2.89
C ALA A 6 11.41 -23.96 -3.89
N ILE A 7 10.52 -23.15 -4.45
CA ILE A 7 10.86 -22.11 -5.43
C ILE A 7 10.40 -20.77 -4.87
N PRO A 8 11.34 -19.80 -4.64
CA PRO A 8 10.97 -18.45 -4.26
C PRO A 8 10.45 -17.68 -5.49
N LEU A 9 9.24 -17.15 -5.37
CA LEU A 9 8.62 -16.32 -6.37
C LEU A 9 8.20 -14.99 -5.74
N LEU A 10 8.93 -13.91 -5.99
CA LEU A 10 8.75 -12.61 -5.36
C LEU A 10 8.84 -12.69 -3.82
N ASP A 11 7.73 -12.61 -3.14
CA ASP A 11 7.57 -12.68 -1.69
C ASP A 11 6.86 -13.96 -1.23
N THR A 12 6.74 -14.94 -2.14
CA THR A 12 6.07 -16.21 -1.89
C THR A 12 7.07 -17.36 -2.10
N LEU A 13 7.11 -18.29 -1.17
CA LEU A 13 7.82 -19.56 -1.29
C LEU A 13 6.83 -20.63 -1.69
N CYS A 14 6.96 -21.14 -2.91
CA CYS A 14 6.11 -22.19 -3.44
C CYS A 14 6.76 -23.56 -3.21
N ARG A 15 6.02 -24.49 -2.63
CA ARG A 15 6.43 -25.89 -2.42
C ARG A 15 5.38 -26.83 -2.99
N VAL A 16 5.81 -27.99 -3.43
CA VAL A 16 4.89 -29.08 -3.77
C VAL A 16 4.86 -30.05 -2.58
N LYS A 17 3.69 -30.19 -1.96
CA LYS A 17 3.45 -31.09 -0.83
C LYS A 17 2.23 -31.95 -1.16
N ASP A 18 2.40 -33.27 -1.13
CA ASP A 18 1.34 -34.22 -1.41
C ASP A 18 0.59 -33.96 -2.74
N GLY A 19 1.33 -33.61 -3.79
CA GLY A 19 0.76 -33.31 -5.11
C GLY A 19 0.01 -31.99 -5.20
N ARG A 20 0.03 -31.17 -4.16
CA ARG A 20 -0.59 -29.83 -4.12
C ARG A 20 0.45 -28.74 -3.94
N ILE A 21 0.16 -27.56 -4.47
CA ILE A 21 1.02 -26.39 -4.27
C ILE A 21 0.69 -25.76 -2.90
N SER A 22 1.69 -25.74 -2.03
CA SER A 22 1.67 -25.00 -0.76
C SER A 22 2.48 -23.73 -0.90
N THR A 23 1.99 -22.64 -0.31
CA THR A 23 2.62 -21.31 -0.36
C THR A 23 2.91 -20.78 1.03
N ASP A 24 4.10 -20.24 1.23
CA ASP A 24 4.54 -19.60 2.46
C ASP A 24 5.16 -18.23 2.16
N LEU A 25 5.31 -17.38 3.17
CA LEU A 25 5.94 -16.08 3.03
C LEU A 25 7.46 -16.24 2.83
N TYR A 26 7.96 -15.74 1.71
CA TYR A 26 9.38 -15.67 1.44
C TYR A 26 9.93 -14.28 1.79
N ARG A 27 11.03 -14.25 2.51
CA ARG A 27 11.81 -13.06 2.78
C ARG A 27 13.18 -13.20 2.17
N LYS A 28 13.61 -12.19 1.45
CA LYS A 28 14.96 -12.16 0.90
C LYS A 28 15.99 -12.13 2.03
N PRO A 29 17.15 -12.80 1.90
CA PRO A 29 18.20 -12.72 2.91
C PRO A 29 18.71 -11.30 3.17
N SER A 30 18.53 -10.39 2.22
CA SER A 30 18.88 -8.97 2.35
C SER A 30 17.80 -8.12 3.03
N ASP A 31 16.64 -8.68 3.35
CA ASP A 31 15.56 -7.94 4.04
C ASP A 31 15.97 -7.66 5.49
N ARG A 32 16.02 -6.40 5.84
CA ARG A 32 16.38 -5.93 7.19
C ARG A 32 15.15 -5.66 8.06
N ASN A 33 13.95 -5.93 7.60
CA ASN A 33 12.68 -5.71 8.32
C ASN A 33 12.53 -4.27 8.86
N GLN A 34 13.05 -3.28 8.14
CA GLN A 34 13.06 -1.88 8.58
C GLN A 34 11.70 -1.22 8.31
N TYR A 35 10.69 -1.63 9.06
CA TYR A 35 9.39 -0.97 9.04
C TYR A 35 9.45 0.43 9.66
N LEU A 36 8.53 1.31 9.27
CA LEU A 36 8.41 2.63 9.85
C LEU A 36 8.20 2.55 11.36
N LEU A 37 8.92 3.37 12.11
CA LEU A 37 8.72 3.51 13.55
C LEU A 37 7.38 4.21 13.85
N PRO A 38 6.69 3.85 14.93
CA PRO A 38 5.50 4.57 15.38
C PRO A 38 5.75 6.06 15.64
N SER A 39 6.97 6.38 16.11
CA SER A 39 7.46 7.74 16.40
C SER A 39 7.84 8.55 15.15
N SER A 40 7.87 7.93 13.96
CA SER A 40 8.27 8.61 12.74
C SER A 40 7.30 9.73 12.34
N CYS A 41 7.83 10.79 11.69
CA CYS A 41 7.05 11.93 11.24
C CYS A 41 6.14 11.58 10.04
N HIS A 42 5.11 10.76 10.31
CA HIS A 42 4.11 10.33 9.35
C HIS A 42 2.69 10.49 9.94
N PRO A 43 1.65 10.59 9.11
CA PRO A 43 0.28 10.52 9.61
C PRO A 43 0.07 9.25 10.44
N SER A 44 -0.55 9.39 11.62
CA SER A 44 -0.76 8.26 12.54
C SER A 44 -1.53 7.08 11.91
N ASP A 45 -2.37 7.36 10.92
CA ASP A 45 -3.11 6.34 10.20
C ASP A 45 -2.16 5.44 9.37
N CYS A 46 -1.05 6.01 8.86
CA CYS A 46 -0.03 5.24 8.13
C CYS A 46 0.68 4.25 9.05
N THR A 47 1.21 4.72 10.20
CA THR A 47 1.94 3.86 11.13
C THR A 47 1.03 2.81 11.77
N LYS A 48 -0.19 3.18 12.19
CA LYS A 48 -1.16 2.27 12.78
C LYS A 48 -1.67 1.19 11.83
N SER A 49 -1.64 1.44 10.52
CA SER A 49 -2.11 0.46 9.51
C SER A 49 -1.06 -0.61 9.18
N ILE A 50 0.22 -0.40 9.50
CA ILE A 50 1.31 -1.32 9.15
C ILE A 50 1.12 -2.72 9.76
N PRO A 51 0.87 -2.88 11.08
CA PRO A 51 0.69 -4.21 11.67
C PRO A 51 -0.45 -5.00 11.00
N TYR A 52 -1.57 -4.33 10.73
CA TYR A 52 -2.72 -4.98 10.09
C TYR A 52 -2.45 -5.34 8.62
N SER A 53 -1.79 -4.46 7.88
CA SER A 53 -1.44 -4.71 6.47
C SER A 53 -0.51 -5.90 6.32
N LEU A 54 0.51 -5.98 7.18
CA LEU A 54 1.47 -7.09 7.18
C LEU A 54 0.80 -8.39 7.63
N SER A 55 -0.05 -8.35 8.65
CA SER A 55 -0.82 -9.51 9.10
C SER A 55 -1.77 -10.03 8.00
N THR A 56 -2.46 -9.15 7.29
CA THR A 56 -3.33 -9.53 6.17
C THR A 56 -2.53 -10.13 5.01
N ARG A 57 -1.30 -9.63 4.77
CA ARG A 57 -0.40 -10.21 3.77
C ARG A 57 -0.05 -11.66 4.10
N ILE A 58 0.24 -11.98 5.36
CA ILE A 58 0.50 -13.36 5.82
C ILE A 58 -0.73 -14.24 5.53
N VAL A 59 -1.95 -13.80 5.86
CA VAL A 59 -3.17 -14.55 5.59
C VAL A 59 -3.35 -14.86 4.10
N ARG A 60 -2.99 -13.93 3.23
CA ARG A 60 -3.07 -14.11 1.77
C ARG A 60 -2.05 -15.09 1.24
N ILE A 61 -0.80 -14.98 1.70
CA ILE A 61 0.32 -15.73 1.14
C ILE A 61 0.37 -17.14 1.70
N CYS A 62 0.30 -17.33 3.02
CA CYS A 62 0.44 -18.63 3.64
C CYS A 62 -0.81 -19.48 3.43
N SER A 63 -0.65 -20.65 2.79
CA SER A 63 -1.74 -21.60 2.55
C SER A 63 -2.09 -22.40 3.80
N GLU A 64 -1.09 -22.82 4.56
CA GLU A 64 -1.23 -23.70 5.72
C GLU A 64 -1.34 -22.90 7.03
N ILE A 65 -2.17 -23.39 7.97
CA ILE A 65 -2.40 -22.71 9.27
C ILE A 65 -1.13 -22.73 10.14
N PRO A 66 -0.40 -23.83 10.29
CA PRO A 66 0.80 -23.85 11.13
C PRO A 66 1.88 -22.89 10.65
N GLU A 67 2.11 -22.81 9.35
CA GLU A 67 3.07 -21.89 8.74
C GLU A 67 2.63 -20.43 8.95
N ARG A 68 1.33 -20.17 8.80
CA ARG A 68 0.75 -18.84 9.07
C ARG A 68 0.96 -18.41 10.50
N ASP A 69 0.75 -19.31 11.47
CA ASP A 69 0.92 -18.97 12.89
C ASP A 69 2.38 -18.70 13.23
N ALA A 70 3.33 -19.47 12.66
CA ALA A 70 4.76 -19.19 12.79
C ALA A 70 5.12 -17.80 12.25
N ARG A 71 4.58 -17.43 11.08
CA ARG A 71 4.81 -16.10 10.50
C ARG A 71 4.21 -14.96 11.32
N PHE A 72 3.12 -15.19 12.04
CA PHE A 72 2.56 -14.18 12.97
C PHE A 72 3.46 -13.96 14.18
N VAL A 73 4.08 -15.02 14.71
CA VAL A 73 5.06 -14.91 15.81
C VAL A 73 6.25 -14.08 15.36
N GLU A 74 6.87 -14.43 14.22
CA GLU A 74 7.98 -13.68 13.63
C GLU A 74 7.61 -12.20 13.38
N LEU A 75 6.41 -11.95 12.83
CA LEU A 75 5.94 -10.58 12.59
C LEU A 75 5.81 -9.80 13.88
N LYS A 76 5.29 -10.44 14.95
CA LYS A 76 5.15 -9.80 16.25
C LYS A 76 6.51 -9.38 16.81
N GLU A 77 7.49 -10.27 16.80
CA GLU A 77 8.85 -9.98 17.25
C GLU A 77 9.44 -8.79 16.48
N MET A 78 9.39 -8.81 15.16
CA MET A 78 9.90 -7.73 14.31
C MET A 78 9.22 -6.38 14.55
N LEU A 79 7.92 -6.37 14.84
CA LEU A 79 7.20 -5.13 15.12
C LEU A 79 7.50 -4.61 16.53
N LEU A 80 7.71 -5.50 17.51
CA LEU A 80 8.15 -5.11 18.85
C LEU A 80 9.55 -4.51 18.82
N ASP A 81 10.48 -5.09 18.06
CA ASP A 81 11.82 -4.51 17.83
C ASP A 81 11.76 -3.12 17.17
N ARG A 82 10.66 -2.83 16.47
CA ARG A 82 10.38 -1.52 15.87
C ARG A 82 9.49 -0.63 16.75
N GLU A 83 9.47 -0.86 18.05
CA GLU A 83 8.79 -0.04 19.07
C GLU A 83 7.26 0.01 18.92
N TYR A 84 6.64 -0.95 18.21
CA TYR A 84 5.19 -1.04 18.20
C TYR A 84 4.66 -1.58 19.53
N THR A 85 3.59 -0.97 20.03
CA THR A 85 2.95 -1.40 21.26
C THR A 85 2.34 -2.81 21.11
N PRO A 86 2.61 -3.75 22.03
CA PRO A 86 2.12 -5.13 21.93
C PRO A 86 0.61 -5.23 21.68
N GLY A 87 -0.18 -4.42 22.38
CA GLY A 87 -1.64 -4.42 22.22
C GLY A 87 -2.11 -4.04 20.80
N ILE A 88 -1.41 -3.12 20.12
CA ILE A 88 -1.74 -2.75 18.74
C ILE A 88 -1.41 -3.90 17.78
N VAL A 89 -0.28 -4.56 18.01
CA VAL A 89 0.17 -5.69 17.19
C VAL A 89 -0.77 -6.88 17.37
N ASP A 90 -1.08 -7.24 18.61
CA ASP A 90 -1.95 -8.37 18.93
C ASP A 90 -3.37 -8.17 18.39
N ALA A 91 -3.92 -6.96 18.53
CA ALA A 91 -5.23 -6.61 17.96
C ALA A 91 -5.23 -6.70 16.43
N ALA A 92 -4.14 -6.28 15.77
CA ALA A 92 -4.00 -6.34 14.33
C ALA A 92 -3.91 -7.80 13.84
N ILE A 93 -3.14 -8.65 14.52
CA ILE A 93 -3.01 -10.09 14.22
C ILE A 93 -4.36 -10.79 14.43
N ALA A 94 -5.02 -10.55 15.57
CA ALA A 94 -6.33 -11.15 15.87
C ALA A 94 -7.36 -10.78 14.79
N LYS A 95 -7.41 -9.52 14.39
CA LYS A 95 -8.29 -9.04 13.32
C LYS A 95 -7.97 -9.70 11.98
N ALA A 96 -6.70 -9.91 11.65
CA ALA A 96 -6.30 -10.57 10.42
C ALA A 96 -6.62 -12.06 10.43
N LYS A 97 -6.40 -12.77 11.56
CA LYS A 97 -6.75 -14.18 11.73
C LYS A 97 -8.24 -14.46 11.55
N ALA A 98 -9.10 -13.51 11.89
CA ALA A 98 -10.54 -13.62 11.72
C ALA A 98 -10.98 -13.60 10.25
N ILE A 99 -10.11 -13.22 9.31
CA ILE A 99 -10.44 -13.16 7.88
C ILE A 99 -10.18 -14.52 7.24
N PRO A 100 -11.19 -15.20 6.68
CA PRO A 100 -10.98 -16.41 5.88
C PRO A 100 -10.05 -16.11 4.68
N ARG A 101 -9.13 -17.03 4.39
CA ARG A 101 -8.17 -16.86 3.30
C ARG A 101 -8.84 -16.59 1.96
N ASP A 102 -9.90 -17.30 1.65
CA ASP A 102 -10.65 -17.11 0.40
C ASP A 102 -11.22 -15.70 0.27
N GLN A 103 -11.68 -15.12 1.37
CA GLN A 103 -12.12 -13.73 1.40
C GLN A 103 -10.94 -12.76 1.24
N ALA A 104 -9.79 -13.07 1.86
CA ALA A 104 -8.59 -12.25 1.76
C ALA A 104 -7.99 -12.25 0.34
N LEU A 105 -8.19 -13.32 -0.43
CA LEU A 105 -7.73 -13.45 -1.81
C LEU A 105 -8.66 -12.78 -2.84
N ARG A 106 -9.91 -12.53 -2.48
CA ARG A 106 -10.84 -11.87 -3.41
C ARG A 106 -10.38 -10.47 -3.74
N SER A 107 -10.37 -10.15 -5.02
CA SER A 107 -10.19 -8.77 -5.48
C SER A 107 -11.39 -7.94 -5.04
N ILE A 108 -11.15 -6.99 -4.15
CA ILE A 108 -12.17 -5.99 -3.80
C ILE A 108 -12.19 -4.98 -4.94
N LEU A 109 -13.16 -5.12 -5.85
CA LEU A 109 -13.48 -4.07 -6.80
C LEU A 109 -13.89 -2.84 -5.98
N ARG A 110 -12.98 -1.87 -5.90
CA ARG A 110 -13.32 -0.59 -5.27
C ARG A 110 -14.42 0.06 -6.08
N GLN A 111 -15.61 0.15 -5.49
CA GLN A 111 -16.66 0.99 -6.05
C GLN A 111 -16.08 2.40 -6.18
N PRO A 112 -16.27 3.06 -7.35
CA PRO A 112 -15.85 4.44 -7.49
C PRO A 112 -16.46 5.24 -6.34
N THR A 113 -15.63 5.87 -5.55
CA THR A 113 -16.11 6.75 -4.49
C THR A 113 -17.01 7.79 -5.13
N LYS A 114 -18.26 7.85 -4.67
CA LYS A 114 -19.22 8.91 -5.05
C LYS A 114 -18.48 10.25 -5.01
N ASN A 115 -18.89 11.22 -5.81
CA ASN A 115 -18.31 12.56 -5.98
C ASN A 115 -18.03 13.29 -4.65
N ARG A 116 -17.12 12.75 -3.86
CA ARG A 116 -16.71 13.29 -2.58
C ARG A 116 -15.41 14.07 -2.78
N PRO A 117 -15.40 15.36 -2.46
CA PRO A 117 -14.21 16.18 -2.63
C PRO A 117 -13.06 15.66 -1.76
N VAL A 118 -11.85 15.76 -2.27
CA VAL A 118 -10.65 15.37 -1.52
C VAL A 118 -9.90 16.63 -1.11
N PHE A 119 -9.76 16.84 0.20
CA PHE A 119 -8.96 17.92 0.75
C PHE A 119 -7.53 17.45 0.99
N VAL A 120 -6.61 17.89 0.14
CA VAL A 120 -5.19 17.49 0.18
C VAL A 120 -4.36 18.52 0.92
N VAL A 121 -3.66 18.10 1.97
CA VAL A 121 -2.81 18.97 2.79
C VAL A 121 -1.41 18.35 2.91
N SER A 122 -0.37 19.19 2.93
CA SER A 122 0.96 18.72 3.30
C SER A 122 0.97 18.33 4.77
N PHE A 123 1.48 17.14 5.09
CA PHE A 123 1.53 16.66 6.46
C PHE A 123 2.54 17.48 7.27
N ASP A 124 2.11 17.98 8.42
CA ASP A 124 2.94 18.56 9.46
C ASP A 124 2.38 18.08 10.81
N PRO A 125 3.20 17.51 11.71
CA PRO A 125 2.75 17.00 13.00
C PRO A 125 2.16 18.11 13.91
N ARG A 126 2.51 19.36 13.65
CA ARG A 126 2.00 20.53 14.41
C ARG A 126 0.62 20.99 13.94
N LEU A 127 0.15 20.49 12.80
CA LEU A 127 -1.17 20.86 12.29
C LEU A 127 -2.29 20.43 13.25
N PRO A 128 -3.26 21.31 13.49
CA PRO A 128 -4.43 20.94 14.24
C PRO A 128 -5.23 19.83 13.53
N SER A 129 -6.10 19.15 14.26
CA SER A 129 -6.91 18.07 13.70
C SER A 129 -7.86 18.58 12.61
N ILE A 130 -7.43 18.50 11.36
CA ILE A 130 -8.21 18.90 10.17
C ILE A 130 -9.61 18.26 10.16
N PRO A 131 -9.80 16.96 10.51
CA PRO A 131 -11.13 16.38 10.58
C PRO A 131 -12.06 17.04 11.61
N LYS A 132 -11.51 17.51 12.72
CA LYS A 132 -12.30 18.25 13.72
C LYS A 132 -12.74 19.59 13.17
N ILE A 133 -11.83 20.30 12.50
CA ILE A 133 -12.12 21.61 11.89
C ILE A 133 -13.15 21.46 10.77
N THR A 134 -12.92 20.55 9.81
CA THR A 134 -13.86 20.31 8.72
C THR A 134 -15.23 19.90 9.24
N ARG A 135 -15.33 19.02 10.23
CA ARG A 135 -16.62 18.59 10.80
C ARG A 135 -17.35 19.75 11.48
N LYS A 136 -16.62 20.62 12.18
CA LYS A 136 -17.18 21.79 12.86
C LYS A 136 -17.79 22.79 11.87
N HIS A 137 -17.09 23.07 10.78
CA HIS A 137 -17.49 24.10 9.82
C HIS A 137 -18.27 23.56 8.62
N TRP A 138 -18.35 22.24 8.44
CA TRP A 138 -19.00 21.62 7.29
C TRP A 138 -20.48 21.98 7.19
N ARG A 139 -21.18 22.03 8.32
CA ARG A 139 -22.61 22.40 8.35
C ARG A 139 -22.87 23.81 7.79
N SER A 140 -22.01 24.77 8.15
CA SER A 140 -22.12 26.13 7.61
C SER A 140 -21.75 26.21 6.12
N MET A 141 -20.83 25.38 5.66
CA MET A 141 -20.45 25.31 4.24
C MET A 141 -21.54 24.64 3.38
N ILE A 142 -22.18 23.62 3.88
CA ILE A 142 -23.24 22.88 3.16
C ILE A 142 -24.44 23.79 2.87
N SER A 143 -24.86 24.66 3.80
CA SER A 143 -25.99 25.55 3.57
C SER A 143 -25.86 26.43 2.32
N HIS A 144 -24.63 26.67 1.87
CA HIS A 144 -24.34 27.44 0.65
C HIS A 144 -23.96 26.58 -0.57
N LEU A 145 -23.73 25.28 -0.39
CA LEU A 145 -23.17 24.38 -1.41
C LEU A 145 -23.92 23.03 -1.51
N GLU A 146 -25.19 22.98 -1.09
CA GLU A 146 -26.00 21.73 -1.04
C GLU A 146 -26.09 21.00 -2.37
N ASN A 147 -26.07 21.75 -3.46
CA ASN A 147 -26.15 21.19 -4.82
C ASN A 147 -24.81 20.62 -5.33
N VAL A 148 -23.68 20.96 -4.68
CA VAL A 148 -22.34 20.58 -5.15
C VAL A 148 -21.76 19.44 -4.32
N PHE A 149 -21.92 19.49 -3.00
CA PHE A 149 -21.28 18.51 -2.10
C PHE A 149 -22.27 17.98 -1.07
N LYS A 150 -22.60 16.69 -1.20
CA LYS A 150 -23.47 15.99 -0.25
C LYS A 150 -22.74 15.46 0.99
N GLU A 151 -21.43 15.24 0.91
CA GLU A 151 -20.64 14.64 1.97
C GLU A 151 -19.39 15.47 2.30
N ALA A 152 -18.97 15.43 3.57
CA ALA A 152 -17.75 16.08 4.00
C ALA A 152 -16.51 15.61 3.23
N PRO A 153 -15.53 16.46 2.94
CA PRO A 153 -14.37 16.11 2.14
C PRO A 153 -13.55 14.97 2.78
N LEU A 154 -13.01 14.13 1.94
CA LEU A 154 -11.99 13.17 2.34
C LEU A 154 -10.69 13.90 2.61
N ARG A 155 -10.06 13.59 3.73
CA ARG A 155 -8.72 14.09 4.02
C ARG A 155 -7.67 13.21 3.34
N ALA A 156 -6.77 13.83 2.61
CA ALA A 156 -5.56 13.20 2.10
C ALA A 156 -4.32 14.00 2.52
N PHE A 157 -3.29 13.32 2.97
CA PHE A 157 -2.01 13.95 3.23
C PHE A 157 -1.05 13.69 2.07
N LYS A 158 -0.35 14.73 1.64
CA LYS A 158 0.84 14.60 0.81
C LYS A 158 2.07 14.80 1.68
N ARG A 159 3.17 14.14 1.33
CA ARG A 159 4.46 14.37 1.97
C ARG A 159 4.95 15.79 1.69
N GLN A 160 5.72 16.34 2.60
CA GLN A 160 6.47 17.56 2.33
C GLN A 160 7.63 17.28 1.36
N SER A 161 8.12 18.32 0.70
CA SER A 161 9.33 18.23 -0.12
C SER A 161 10.51 17.85 0.76
N ASN A 162 11.29 16.88 0.32
CA ASN A 162 12.51 16.49 1.01
C ASN A 162 13.68 17.40 0.59
N ILE A 163 14.77 17.35 1.36
CA ILE A 163 15.96 18.16 1.10
C ILE A 163 16.50 17.93 -0.32
N ARG A 164 16.47 16.69 -0.81
CA ARG A 164 16.89 16.39 -2.18
C ARG A 164 16.04 17.11 -3.22
N GLU A 165 14.73 17.12 -3.04
CA GLU A 165 13.82 17.86 -3.95
C GLU A 165 14.08 19.36 -3.90
N MET A 166 14.34 19.93 -2.71
CA MET A 166 14.70 21.34 -2.56
C MET A 166 16.03 21.66 -3.26
N LEU A 167 17.04 20.81 -3.10
CA LEU A 167 18.37 21.02 -3.69
C LEU A 167 18.37 20.79 -5.20
N VAL A 168 17.69 19.78 -5.70
CA VAL A 168 17.68 19.41 -7.12
C VAL A 168 16.74 20.31 -7.93
N ASN A 169 15.59 20.68 -7.39
CA ASN A 169 14.61 21.52 -8.09
C ASN A 169 14.99 23.02 -8.12
N SER A 170 15.96 23.46 -7.31
CA SER A 170 16.31 24.86 -7.20
C SER A 170 17.04 25.43 -8.43
N LYS A 171 17.51 24.60 -9.36
CA LYS A 171 18.43 25.04 -10.42
C LYS A 171 17.93 24.94 -11.85
N VAL A 172 16.84 24.29 -12.13
CA VAL A 172 16.33 24.21 -13.51
C VAL A 172 14.82 24.32 -13.47
N ALA A 173 14.32 25.52 -13.70
CA ALA A 173 12.96 25.71 -14.18
C ALA A 173 12.86 25.10 -15.60
N HIS A 174 13.03 23.80 -15.72
CA HIS A 174 12.55 23.10 -16.89
C HIS A 174 11.05 23.33 -16.89
N LYS A 175 10.58 24.24 -17.75
CA LYS A 175 9.19 24.24 -18.18
C LYS A 175 8.90 22.77 -18.46
N ARG A 176 8.18 22.10 -17.57
CA ARG A 176 7.65 20.77 -17.86
C ARG A 176 6.76 21.01 -19.09
N VAL A 177 7.32 20.73 -20.25
CA VAL A 177 6.48 20.58 -21.44
C VAL A 177 5.40 19.59 -21.00
N PRO A 178 4.12 19.97 -21.08
CA PRO A 178 3.06 19.05 -20.70
C PRO A 178 3.35 17.76 -21.46
N ARG A 179 3.66 16.68 -20.75
CA ARG A 179 3.71 15.38 -21.40
C ARG A 179 2.31 15.21 -21.96
N GLU A 180 2.18 15.35 -23.28
CA GLU A 180 0.99 14.90 -23.96
C GLU A 180 0.59 13.59 -23.31
N LYS A 181 -0.65 13.50 -22.88
CA LYS A 181 -1.18 12.26 -22.31
C LYS A 181 -0.92 11.21 -23.37
N ARG A 182 0.17 10.45 -23.19
CA ARG A 182 0.42 9.29 -24.02
C ARG A 182 -0.79 8.42 -23.82
N THR A 183 -1.68 8.43 -24.77
CA THR A 183 -2.73 7.44 -24.87
C THR A 183 -2.02 6.10 -24.91
N LEU A 184 -2.11 5.36 -23.80
CA LEU A 184 -1.52 4.03 -23.64
C LEU A 184 -2.32 3.01 -24.45
N ASN A 185 -2.53 3.28 -25.72
CA ASN A 185 -3.09 2.32 -26.64
C ASN A 185 -1.93 1.59 -27.35
N GLY A 186 -1.49 0.50 -26.72
CA GLY A 186 -0.57 -0.44 -27.32
C GLY A 186 0.92 -0.12 -27.17
N MET A 187 1.74 -1.13 -27.29
CA MET A 187 3.20 -0.99 -27.43
C MET A 187 3.50 -0.44 -28.81
N LYS A 188 4.25 0.66 -28.89
CA LYS A 188 4.74 1.18 -30.17
C LYS A 188 5.99 0.42 -30.61
N LYS A 189 6.02 0.02 -31.86
CA LYS A 189 7.22 -0.58 -32.49
C LYS A 189 8.39 0.41 -32.49
N CYS A 190 9.52 0.01 -31.90
CA CYS A 190 10.74 0.83 -31.95
C CYS A 190 11.52 0.67 -33.24
N GLY A 191 11.18 -0.31 -34.08
CA GLY A 191 11.83 -0.63 -35.37
C GLY A 191 13.23 -1.25 -35.27
N LYS A 192 13.78 -1.39 -34.06
CA LYS A 192 15.18 -1.81 -33.84
C LYS A 192 15.37 -3.09 -33.05
N CYS A 193 14.30 -3.72 -32.56
CA CYS A 193 14.41 -4.91 -31.72
C CYS A 193 13.56 -6.08 -32.24
N LEU A 194 13.99 -7.29 -31.93
CA LEU A 194 13.29 -8.54 -32.30
C LEU A 194 11.85 -8.61 -31.83
N VAL A 195 11.51 -7.95 -30.72
CA VAL A 195 10.17 -7.94 -30.15
C VAL A 195 9.17 -7.15 -30.99
N CYS A 196 9.65 -6.20 -31.82
CA CYS A 196 8.77 -5.38 -32.66
C CYS A 196 7.95 -6.20 -33.67
N SER A 197 8.44 -7.37 -34.09
CA SER A 197 7.73 -8.26 -35.02
C SER A 197 6.47 -8.85 -34.38
N TYR A 198 6.42 -8.94 -33.05
CA TYR A 198 5.29 -9.51 -32.27
C TYR A 198 4.35 -8.44 -31.71
N VAL A 199 4.70 -7.16 -31.83
CA VAL A 199 3.85 -6.06 -31.37
C VAL A 199 2.73 -5.82 -32.38
N ARG A 200 1.48 -6.08 -31.97
CA ARG A 200 0.29 -5.68 -32.75
C ARG A 200 -0.01 -4.21 -32.45
N GLU A 201 -0.13 -3.41 -33.49
CA GLU A 201 -0.60 -2.03 -33.38
C GLU A 201 -2.11 -2.13 -33.10
N GLY A 202 -2.52 -1.64 -31.92
CA GLY A 202 -3.94 -1.54 -31.62
C GLY A 202 -4.59 -0.42 -32.42
N ASN A 203 -5.72 -0.69 -33.01
CA ASN A 203 -6.65 0.30 -33.57
C ASN A 203 -7.20 1.21 -32.47
#